data_082882a0b53dd3cee60a9f1c6f145ec8
#
_entry.id   082882a0b53dd3cee60a9f1c6f145ec8
#
_cell.length_a   1.000
_cell.length_b   1.000
_cell.length_c   1.000
_cell.angle_alpha   90.00
_cell.angle_beta   90.00
_cell.angle_gamma   90.00
#
_symmetry.space_group_name_H-M   'P 1'
#
loop_
_entity.id
_entity.type
_entity.pdbx_description
1 polymer ?
#
loop_
_entity_poly.entity_id
_entity_poly.type
_entity_poly.pdbx_seq_one_letter_code
_entity_poly.pdbx_strand_id
1 'polypeptide(L)'
;LAAFIRQQQERFGILQSDTALAGFSQGATLALALSDQHDGLVGRVLAFSGRYAAWPDKAPALTTIHLLHGQLDTVVPARLAQQAYAELMALGADATCDIASSIGHELHPALMAQAVHRLQTCVPLRFWRSA
;
A
#
# COMPACT_ATOMS: atom_id res chain seq x y z
N LEU A 1 -2.08 -14.72 -8.86
CA LEU A 1 -1.88 -14.26 -7.47
C LEU A 1 -3.18 -13.84 -6.79
N ALA A 2 -4.06 -13.12 -7.49
CA ALA A 2 -5.38 -12.75 -6.92
C ALA A 2 -6.19 -13.98 -6.53
N ALA A 3 -6.22 -15.01 -7.37
CA ALA A 3 -6.91 -16.27 -7.07
C ALA A 3 -6.31 -16.96 -5.84
N PHE A 4 -4.99 -16.94 -5.70
CA PHE A 4 -4.30 -17.48 -4.53
C PHE A 4 -4.72 -16.76 -3.24
N ILE A 5 -4.77 -15.43 -3.27
CA ILE A 5 -5.19 -14.62 -2.12
C ILE A 5 -6.63 -14.97 -1.72
N ARG A 6 -7.54 -15.05 -2.68
CA ARG A 6 -8.94 -15.43 -2.43
C ARG A 6 -9.06 -16.84 -1.84
N GLN A 7 -8.26 -17.79 -2.33
CA GLN A 7 -8.23 -19.14 -1.76
C GLN A 7 -7.77 -19.11 -0.30
N GLN A 8 -6.75 -18.32 0.04
CA GLN A 8 -6.27 -18.24 1.41
C GLN A 8 -7.30 -17.56 2.33
N GLN A 9 -7.95 -16.52 1.85
CA GLN A 9 -9.04 -15.87 2.59
C GLN A 9 -10.17 -16.85 2.90
N GLU A 10 -10.59 -17.61 1.91
CA GLU A 10 -11.63 -18.62 2.06
C GLU A 10 -11.19 -19.74 3.01
N ARG A 11 -9.97 -20.26 2.83
CA ARG A 11 -9.40 -21.34 3.66
C ARG A 11 -9.36 -20.98 5.14
N PHE A 12 -8.99 -19.75 5.47
CA PHE A 12 -8.81 -19.30 6.85
C PHE A 12 -10.00 -18.49 7.39
N GLY A 13 -11.06 -18.33 6.60
CA GLY A 13 -12.23 -17.56 7.02
C GLY A 13 -11.93 -16.09 7.27
N ILE A 14 -11.00 -15.49 6.51
CA ILE A 14 -10.57 -14.10 6.67
C ILE A 14 -11.27 -13.23 5.63
N LEU A 15 -11.83 -12.11 6.09
CA LEU A 15 -12.48 -11.15 5.20
C LEU A 15 -11.45 -10.33 4.42
N GLN A 16 -11.87 -9.79 3.29
CA GLN A 16 -11.09 -8.83 2.51
C GLN A 16 -10.59 -7.67 3.40
N SER A 17 -11.46 -7.11 4.21
CA SER A 17 -11.14 -5.98 5.09
C SER A 17 -10.07 -6.30 6.16
N ASP A 18 -9.85 -7.57 6.47
CA ASP A 18 -8.90 -8.03 7.46
C ASP A 18 -7.61 -8.59 6.84
N THR A 19 -7.44 -8.39 5.54
CA THR A 19 -6.27 -8.86 4.78
C THR A 19 -5.38 -7.69 4.41
N ALA A 20 -4.07 -7.82 4.67
CA ALA A 20 -3.06 -6.89 4.22
C ALA A 20 -2.11 -7.59 3.25
N LEU A 21 -1.79 -6.93 2.15
CA LEU A 21 -0.82 -7.40 1.17
C LEU A 21 0.43 -6.53 1.28
N ALA A 22 1.54 -7.14 1.69
CA ALA A 22 2.82 -6.45 1.84
C ALA A 22 3.79 -6.91 0.77
N GLY A 23 4.55 -5.97 0.22
CA GLY A 23 5.59 -6.27 -0.76
C GLY A 23 6.75 -5.30 -0.67
N PHE A 24 7.93 -5.77 -1.06
CA PHE A 24 9.16 -4.99 -1.11
C PHE A 24 9.66 -4.91 -2.56
N SER A 25 10.05 -3.73 -3.01
CA SER A 25 10.63 -3.49 -4.33
C SER A 25 9.70 -3.97 -5.46
N GLN A 26 10.07 -4.99 -6.23
CA GLN A 26 9.19 -5.57 -7.26
C GLN A 26 7.91 -6.13 -6.66
N GLY A 27 7.97 -6.71 -5.47
CA GLY A 27 6.80 -7.19 -4.75
C GLY A 27 5.84 -6.07 -4.40
N ALA A 28 6.35 -4.89 -4.02
CA ALA A 28 5.53 -3.71 -3.78
C ALA A 28 4.87 -3.21 -5.06
N THR A 29 5.61 -3.18 -6.16
CA THR A 29 5.07 -2.78 -7.47
C THR A 29 3.95 -3.73 -7.91
N LEU A 30 4.14 -5.04 -7.69
CA LEU A 30 3.11 -6.04 -7.98
C LEU A 30 1.88 -5.85 -7.07
N ALA A 31 2.08 -5.61 -5.78
CA ALA A 31 0.99 -5.39 -4.84
C ALA A 31 0.14 -4.17 -5.22
N LEU A 32 0.79 -3.07 -5.61
CA LEU A 32 0.10 -1.88 -6.08
C LEU A 32 -0.70 -2.15 -7.36
N ALA A 33 -0.11 -2.83 -8.34
CA ALA A 33 -0.80 -3.20 -9.58
C ALA A 33 -2.00 -4.11 -9.31
N LEU A 34 -1.84 -5.07 -8.41
CA LEU A 34 -2.89 -6.02 -8.05
C LEU A 34 -4.09 -5.31 -7.41
N SER A 35 -3.81 -4.39 -6.47
CA SER A 35 -4.86 -3.62 -5.80
C SER A 35 -5.59 -2.67 -6.75
N ASP A 36 -4.91 -2.16 -7.76
CA ASP A 36 -5.50 -1.31 -8.78
C ASP A 36 -6.44 -2.11 -9.71
N GLN A 37 -6.02 -3.32 -10.08
CA GLN A 37 -6.81 -4.20 -10.94
C GLN A 37 -7.98 -4.89 -10.21
N HIS A 38 -7.83 -5.12 -8.90
CA HIS A 38 -8.77 -5.89 -8.09
C HIS A 38 -9.14 -5.12 -6.82
N ASP A 39 -9.88 -4.03 -6.98
CA ASP A 39 -10.42 -3.29 -5.82
C ASP A 39 -11.32 -4.22 -5.00
N GLY A 40 -11.07 -4.27 -3.70
CA GLY A 40 -11.78 -5.18 -2.82
C GLY A 40 -11.12 -6.55 -2.63
N LEU A 41 -9.93 -6.79 -3.21
CA LEU A 41 -9.17 -8.02 -2.96
C LEU A 41 -8.60 -8.03 -1.54
N VAL A 42 -8.00 -6.92 -1.12
CA VAL A 42 -7.41 -6.75 0.21
C VAL A 42 -7.85 -5.42 0.82
N GLY A 43 -7.83 -5.33 2.15
CA GLY A 43 -8.16 -4.10 2.85
C GLY A 43 -7.01 -3.10 2.89
N ARG A 44 -5.79 -3.60 2.92
CA ARG A 44 -4.58 -2.78 3.01
C ARG A 44 -3.51 -3.29 2.05
N VAL A 45 -2.75 -2.35 1.49
CA VAL A 45 -1.48 -2.63 0.80
C VAL A 45 -0.37 -1.91 1.56
N LEU A 46 0.69 -2.64 1.88
CA LEU A 46 1.93 -2.09 2.46
C LEU A 46 3.01 -2.20 1.39
N ALA A 47 3.27 -1.09 0.69
CA ALA A 47 4.21 -1.04 -0.41
C ALA A 47 5.53 -0.44 0.06
N PHE A 48 6.53 -1.31 0.27
CA PHE A 48 7.87 -0.91 0.70
C PHE A 48 8.77 -0.75 -0.52
N SER A 49 9.30 0.44 -0.73
CA SER A 49 10.33 0.73 -1.74
C SER A 49 9.95 0.30 -3.15
N GLY A 50 8.69 0.49 -3.50
CA GLY A 50 8.15 0.18 -4.83
C GLY A 50 7.62 1.40 -5.54
N ARG A 51 6.99 1.16 -6.69
CA ARG A 51 6.37 2.22 -7.50
C ARG A 51 5.20 1.66 -8.30
N TYR A 52 4.33 2.54 -8.77
CA TYR A 52 3.36 2.14 -9.78
C TYR A 52 4.04 1.94 -11.13
N ALA A 53 3.82 0.81 -11.76
CA ALA A 53 4.23 0.58 -13.16
C ALA A 53 3.39 1.42 -14.11
N ALA A 54 2.11 1.60 -13.79
CA ALA A 54 1.19 2.49 -14.49
C ALA A 54 0.34 3.21 -13.43
N TRP A 55 0.11 4.52 -13.63
CA TRP A 55 -0.70 5.30 -12.70
C TRP A 55 -2.14 4.78 -12.67
N PRO A 56 -2.77 4.69 -11.50
CA PRO A 56 -4.18 4.28 -11.43
C PRO A 56 -5.09 5.35 -12.03
N ASP A 57 -6.15 4.90 -12.71
CA ASP A 57 -7.15 5.79 -13.31
C ASP A 57 -8.17 6.29 -12.28
N LYS A 58 -8.39 5.52 -11.24
CA LYS A 58 -9.37 5.83 -10.18
C LYS A 58 -8.85 5.38 -8.82
N ALA A 59 -9.38 5.99 -7.77
CA ALA A 59 -9.06 5.61 -6.41
C ALA A 59 -9.62 4.22 -6.08
N PRO A 60 -8.83 3.35 -5.42
CA PRO A 60 -9.39 2.16 -4.81
C PRO A 60 -10.42 2.55 -3.75
N ALA A 61 -11.63 1.98 -3.83
CA ALA A 61 -12.70 2.30 -2.89
C ALA A 61 -12.61 1.47 -1.60
N LEU A 62 -12.09 0.24 -1.70
CA LEU A 62 -12.11 -0.75 -0.63
C LEU A 62 -10.71 -1.12 -0.11
N THR A 63 -9.68 -0.42 -0.58
CA THR A 63 -8.29 -0.68 -0.19
C THR A 63 -7.62 0.61 0.25
N THR A 64 -6.96 0.59 1.40
CA THR A 64 -6.08 1.67 1.86
C THR A 64 -4.65 1.36 1.43
N ILE A 65 -3.98 2.33 0.81
CA ILE A 65 -2.62 2.20 0.28
C ILE A 65 -1.64 2.87 1.25
N HIS A 66 -0.67 2.12 1.74
CA HIS A 66 0.42 2.63 2.57
C HIS A 66 1.73 2.54 1.78
N LEU A 67 2.32 3.70 1.49
CA LEU A 67 3.60 3.82 0.79
C LEU A 67 4.70 4.09 1.83
N LEU A 68 5.72 3.24 1.85
CA LEU A 68 6.84 3.34 2.80
C LEU A 68 8.14 3.26 2.02
N HIS A 69 9.03 4.24 2.23
CA HIS A 69 10.21 4.39 1.37
C HIS A 69 11.39 5.00 2.11
N GLY A 70 12.59 4.63 1.71
CA GLY A 70 13.81 5.26 2.17
C GLY A 70 14.17 6.50 1.34
N GLN A 71 14.49 7.60 2.00
CA GLN A 71 14.88 8.86 1.34
C GLN A 71 16.13 8.68 0.46
N LEU A 72 17.05 7.78 0.87
CA LEU A 72 18.31 7.55 0.19
C LEU A 72 18.26 6.38 -0.82
N ASP A 73 17.08 5.90 -1.16
CA ASP A 73 16.91 4.81 -2.12
C ASP A 73 17.43 5.23 -3.50
N THR A 74 18.45 4.50 -4.00
CA THR A 74 19.08 4.75 -5.31
C THR A 74 18.55 3.80 -6.39
N VAL A 75 17.79 2.80 -6.04
CA VAL A 75 17.19 1.83 -6.97
C VAL A 75 15.82 2.32 -7.41
N VAL A 76 14.95 2.63 -6.45
CA VAL A 76 13.65 3.25 -6.69
C VAL A 76 13.66 4.59 -5.94
N PRO A 77 13.81 5.71 -6.63
CA PRO A 77 13.89 7.02 -5.95
C PRO A 77 12.65 7.32 -5.11
N ALA A 78 12.86 7.87 -3.91
CA ALA A 78 11.77 8.21 -3.00
C ALA A 78 10.76 9.19 -3.60
N ARG A 79 11.19 10.04 -4.55
CA ARG A 79 10.28 10.95 -5.28
C ARG A 79 9.14 10.21 -5.99
N LEU A 80 9.36 8.94 -6.37
CA LEU A 80 8.30 8.14 -7.01
C LEU A 80 7.21 7.76 -6.01
N ALA A 81 7.56 7.51 -4.75
CA ALA A 81 6.57 7.31 -3.69
C ALA A 81 5.80 8.59 -3.39
N GLN A 82 6.50 9.72 -3.34
CA GLN A 82 5.87 11.03 -3.13
C GLN A 82 4.92 11.38 -4.28
N GLN A 83 5.33 11.11 -5.52
CA GLN A 83 4.49 11.31 -6.70
C GLN A 83 3.27 10.39 -6.67
N ALA A 84 3.46 9.12 -6.32
CA ALA A 84 2.37 8.16 -6.18
C ALA A 84 1.34 8.64 -5.15
N TYR A 85 1.81 9.15 -4.02
CA TYR A 85 0.95 9.72 -2.99
C TYR A 85 0.14 10.91 -3.52
N ALA A 86 0.80 11.83 -4.24
CA ALA A 86 0.14 12.99 -4.84
C ALA A 86 -0.94 12.57 -5.86
N GLU A 87 -0.64 11.58 -6.70
CA GLU A 87 -1.60 11.04 -7.67
C GLU A 87 -2.80 10.39 -6.96
N LEU A 88 -2.55 9.60 -5.92
CA LEU A 88 -3.62 8.97 -5.14
C LEU A 88 -4.49 10.01 -4.44
N MET A 89 -3.88 11.05 -3.85
CA MET A 89 -4.64 12.13 -3.22
C MET A 89 -5.50 12.90 -4.22
N ALA A 90 -4.98 13.13 -5.43
CA ALA A 90 -5.74 13.80 -6.49
C ALA A 90 -6.98 12.98 -6.92
N LEU A 91 -6.91 11.66 -6.79
CA LEU A 91 -8.04 10.76 -7.08
C LEU A 91 -8.99 10.61 -5.89
N GLY A 92 -8.68 11.19 -4.74
CA GLY A 92 -9.47 11.01 -3.51
C GLY A 92 -9.26 9.66 -2.84
N ALA A 93 -8.12 9.00 -3.09
CA ALA A 93 -7.82 7.70 -2.50
C ALA A 93 -7.49 7.81 -1.02
N ASP A 94 -7.66 6.71 -0.30
CA ASP A 94 -7.24 6.55 1.08
C ASP A 94 -5.80 6.01 1.09
N ALA A 95 -4.84 6.89 1.38
CA ALA A 95 -3.43 6.54 1.30
C ALA A 95 -2.59 7.29 2.33
N THR A 96 -1.45 6.70 2.70
CA THR A 96 -0.41 7.33 3.51
C THR A 96 0.93 7.19 2.81
N CYS A 97 1.87 8.09 3.12
CA CYS A 97 3.22 8.06 2.59
C CYS A 97 4.20 8.41 3.69
N ASP A 98 5.11 7.51 3.99
CA ASP A 98 6.13 7.66 5.02
C ASP A 98 7.51 7.50 4.40
N ILE A 99 8.34 8.54 4.52
CA ILE A 99 9.71 8.59 3.98
C ILE A 99 10.70 8.65 5.13
N ALA A 100 11.57 7.66 5.23
CA ALA A 100 12.58 7.59 6.28
C ALA A 100 13.89 8.22 5.79
N SER A 101 14.41 9.21 6.52
CA SER A 101 15.46 10.12 6.07
C SER A 101 16.84 9.49 5.85
N SER A 102 17.18 8.41 6.55
CA SER A 102 18.52 7.84 6.52
C SER A 102 18.58 6.43 5.97
N ILE A 103 17.54 6.01 5.21
CA ILE A 103 17.37 4.64 4.74
C ILE A 103 17.45 4.61 3.23
N GLY A 104 18.17 3.61 2.70
CA GLY A 104 18.27 3.35 1.27
C GLY A 104 17.24 2.32 0.78
N HIS A 105 17.63 1.53 -0.23
CA HIS A 105 16.77 0.48 -0.81
C HIS A 105 16.88 -0.79 0.03
N GLU A 106 16.17 -0.79 1.16
CA GLU A 106 16.16 -1.90 2.10
C GLU A 106 14.84 -1.97 2.86
N LEU A 107 14.47 -3.19 3.27
CA LEU A 107 13.34 -3.40 4.17
C LEU A 107 13.81 -3.20 5.61
N HIS A 108 14.00 -1.94 5.98
CA HIS A 108 14.57 -1.55 7.27
C HIS A 108 13.53 -1.72 8.39
N PRO A 109 13.97 -2.11 9.61
CA PRO A 109 13.07 -2.22 10.76
C PRO A 109 12.25 -0.96 11.07
N ALA A 110 12.80 0.23 10.81
CA ALA A 110 12.06 1.49 10.99
C ALA A 110 10.86 1.59 10.05
N LEU A 111 10.98 1.15 8.79
CA LEU A 111 9.86 1.13 7.85
C LEU A 111 8.82 0.09 8.28
N MET A 112 9.26 -1.06 8.76
CA MET A 112 8.34 -2.09 9.26
C MET A 112 7.59 -1.62 10.51
N ALA A 113 8.27 -0.95 11.44
CA ALA A 113 7.63 -0.38 12.62
C ALA A 113 6.58 0.67 12.24
N GLN A 114 6.87 1.50 11.24
CA GLN A 114 5.92 2.50 10.76
C GLN A 114 4.72 1.84 10.08
N ALA A 115 4.93 0.75 9.35
CA ALA A 115 3.84 -0.02 8.76
C ALA A 115 2.90 -0.58 9.83
N VAL A 116 3.45 -1.16 10.90
CA VAL A 116 2.67 -1.65 12.04
C VAL A 116 1.90 -0.50 12.69
N HIS A 117 2.55 0.65 12.89
CA HIS A 117 1.90 1.83 13.44
C HIS A 117 0.69 2.26 12.59
N ARG A 118 0.84 2.28 11.26
CA ARG A 118 -0.27 2.60 10.35
C ARG A 118 -1.40 1.58 10.44
N LEU A 119 -1.09 0.30 10.52
CA LEU A 119 -2.10 -0.75 10.68
C LEU A 119 -2.89 -0.59 11.99
N GLN A 120 -2.25 -0.14 13.05
CA GLN A 120 -2.85 0.02 14.37
C GLN A 120 -3.63 1.33 14.53
N THR A 121 -3.24 2.39 13.85
CA THR A 121 -3.74 3.75 14.12
C THR A 121 -4.51 4.38 12.96
N CYS A 122 -4.30 3.92 11.72
CA CYS A 122 -4.98 4.47 10.57
C CYS A 122 -6.33 3.79 10.37
N VAL A 123 -7.41 4.50 10.69
CA VAL A 123 -8.78 4.03 10.41
C VAL A 123 -9.09 4.40 8.96
N PRO A 124 -9.39 3.42 8.09
CA PRO A 124 -9.69 3.71 6.68
C PRO A 124 -10.85 4.67 6.51
N LEU A 125 -10.73 5.58 5.54
CA LEU A 125 -11.75 6.61 5.27
C LEU A 125 -13.13 6.02 4.99
N ARG A 126 -13.18 4.84 4.37
CA ARG A 126 -14.44 4.15 4.06
C ARG A 126 -15.25 3.74 5.28
N PHE A 127 -14.65 3.72 6.47
CA PHE A 127 -15.36 3.45 7.73
C PHE A 127 -15.99 4.69 8.35
N TRP A 128 -15.62 5.86 7.87
CA TRP A 128 -16.22 7.10 8.32
C TRP A 128 -17.44 7.41 7.46
N ARG A 129 -18.52 7.84 8.11
CA ARG A 129 -19.76 8.21 7.42
C ARG A 129 -20.03 9.68 7.63
N SER A 130 -20.52 10.32 6.57
CA SER A 130 -21.07 11.67 6.69
C SER A 130 -22.38 11.61 7.50
N ALA A 131 -22.53 12.54 8.40
CA ALA A 131 -23.75 12.66 9.22
C ALA A 131 -24.94 13.08 8.37
#